data_379fa7049123f448c32d45722369e31b
#
_entry.id   379fa7049123f448c32d45722369e31b
#
_cell.length_a   1.000
_cell.length_b   1.000
_cell.length_c   1.000
_cell.angle_alpha   90.00
_cell.angle_beta   90.00
_cell.angle_gamma   90.00
#
_symmetry.space_group_name_H-M   'P 1'
#
loop_
_entity.id
_entity.type
_entity.pdbx_description
1 polymer ?
#
loop_
_entity_poly.entity_id
_entity_poly.type
_entity_poly.pdbx_seq_one_letter_code
_entity_poly.pdbx_strand_id
1 'polypeptide(L)'
;PPHWERVAKKYVGEDEIAPAIARMFNDVWWRGRLRRIAAAWREHLQIAVGNVSKKKYAYASKNCVTDWREQKRRTREFLKGLDLEDEDGNRISLIEKFDGSVANPAIRRCELMTRIRGFENICNELGYVGEFYTLTAPSKYHATTKAGYRNTKWKGASPADTQNYLTGIWARIRAKLHREEIRIFGIRVAEPHHDGTPHWHMLMFMLPEDVERVRLIIRDYAWEEDRHELKSDKAKKARFHAEAIDPEKGSATGYVAKYISKNIDGYALDGENDDESGELLKETAPAVSAWAARWHIRQFQFIGGAPVTVYRELRKMADPETARALSVEFAEVHDAAHYGRWADYVNAQGGPFVRRDELQVRALYEPRTELNQYGEEIVCIKGVYDSTIGAGTPILTRLTQWKIVPKRAVDLAVDVKGAPAPSRSSVNNCTGSESDPPELDLSKPLSRREKRELTNRLRKQKPAIRRKFIHGTDEQNAAIAKTIDEIHLTTGITISRGEALHLMAGGKSCFNGKWLRGTAKGEIFTSAPSYQAKARIILNRVAALAELATKI
;
A
#
# COMPACT_ATOMS: atom_id res chain seq x y z
N PRO A 1 17.71 1.16 33.61
CA PRO A 1 19.10 1.51 33.35
C PRO A 1 19.53 1.28 31.88
N PRO A 2 19.60 0.04 31.30
CA PRO A 2 20.10 -0.15 29.93
C PRO A 2 19.23 0.49 28.85
N HIS A 3 17.98 0.83 29.17
CA HIS A 3 17.03 1.45 28.25
C HIS A 3 17.21 2.95 28.20
N TRP A 4 17.50 3.57 29.34
CA TRP A 4 17.80 5.00 29.43
C TRP A 4 19.07 5.35 28.66
N GLU A 5 20.13 4.56 28.81
CA GLU A 5 21.38 4.77 28.07
C GLU A 5 21.19 4.68 26.54
N ARG A 6 20.31 3.79 26.07
CA ARG A 6 19.95 3.73 24.64
C ARG A 6 19.14 4.94 24.18
N VAL A 7 18.24 5.43 25.03
CA VAL A 7 17.45 6.64 24.76
C VAL A 7 18.37 7.87 24.77
N ALA A 8 19.22 8.01 25.81
CA ALA A 8 20.16 9.10 25.92
C ALA A 8 21.18 9.17 24.77
N LYS A 9 21.63 8.01 24.26
CA LYS A 9 22.52 7.95 23.08
C LYS A 9 21.83 8.31 21.76
N LYS A 10 20.50 8.20 21.70
CA LYS A 10 19.72 8.51 20.50
C LYS A 10 19.35 9.98 20.39
N TYR A 11 19.21 10.67 21.52
CA TYR A 11 18.74 12.06 21.59
C TYR A 11 19.90 12.95 22.06
N VAL A 12 20.63 13.53 21.10
CA VAL A 12 21.85 14.30 21.35
C VAL A 12 21.59 15.81 21.37
N GLY A 13 20.44 16.27 20.86
CA GLY A 13 20.06 17.68 20.79
C GLY A 13 19.09 18.10 21.90
N GLU A 14 19.14 19.37 22.33
CA GLU A 14 18.20 19.94 23.33
C GLU A 14 16.74 19.79 22.88
N ASP A 15 16.45 19.96 21.58
CA ASP A 15 15.13 19.81 20.97
C ASP A 15 14.60 18.36 21.02
N GLU A 16 15.45 17.37 21.18
CA GLU A 16 15.09 15.95 21.28
C GLU A 16 14.88 15.48 22.72
N ILE A 17 15.41 16.21 23.71
CA ILE A 17 15.35 15.83 25.13
C ILE A 17 13.93 16.06 25.68
N ALA A 18 13.30 17.19 25.38
CA ALA A 18 11.97 17.52 25.89
C ALA A 18 10.90 16.49 25.46
N PRO A 19 10.82 16.05 24.19
CA PRO A 19 9.93 14.98 23.77
C PRO A 19 10.22 13.64 24.45
N ALA A 20 11.49 13.32 24.71
CA ALA A 20 11.88 12.10 25.41
C ALA A 20 11.39 12.11 26.87
N ILE A 21 11.56 13.23 27.56
CA ILE A 21 11.04 13.45 28.92
C ILE A 21 9.52 13.37 28.95
N ALA A 22 8.81 14.04 28.02
CA ALA A 22 7.35 13.99 27.92
C ALA A 22 6.82 12.54 27.78
N ARG A 23 7.51 11.69 27.01
CA ARG A 23 7.19 10.25 26.92
C ARG A 23 7.40 9.50 28.24
N MET A 24 8.44 9.85 28.98
CA MET A 24 8.74 9.20 30.26
C MET A 24 7.66 9.48 31.31
N PHE A 25 7.03 10.65 31.27
CA PHE A 25 5.92 11.01 32.16
C PHE A 25 4.55 10.56 31.64
N ASN A 26 4.46 9.98 30.42
CA ASN A 26 3.20 9.56 29.84
C ASN A 26 2.92 8.07 30.14
N ASP A 27 1.90 7.79 30.94
CA ASP A 27 1.48 6.45 31.34
C ASP A 27 0.96 5.61 30.17
N VAL A 28 0.26 6.20 29.20
CA VAL A 28 -0.25 5.54 28.00
C VAL A 28 0.90 5.04 27.13
N TRP A 29 1.97 5.84 27.01
CA TRP A 29 3.19 5.45 26.31
C TRP A 29 3.84 4.22 26.97
N TRP A 30 3.97 4.23 28.32
CA TRP A 30 4.54 3.11 29.07
C TRP A 30 3.68 1.86 28.95
N ARG A 31 2.37 1.98 29.11
CA ARG A 31 1.43 0.84 28.98
C ARG A 31 1.57 0.20 27.59
N GLY A 32 1.61 1.01 26.52
CA GLY A 32 1.80 0.52 25.16
C GLY A 32 3.14 -0.20 24.96
N ARG A 33 4.22 0.34 25.54
CA ARG A 33 5.56 -0.23 25.45
C ARG A 33 5.69 -1.52 26.27
N LEU A 34 5.22 -1.53 27.51
CA LEU A 34 5.27 -2.69 28.39
C LEU A 34 4.43 -3.86 27.84
N ARG A 35 3.23 -3.58 27.29
CA ARG A 35 2.41 -4.59 26.62
C ARG A 35 3.17 -5.25 25.46
N ARG A 36 3.86 -4.50 24.63
CA ARG A 36 4.66 -5.04 23.52
C ARG A 36 5.81 -5.90 24.02
N ILE A 37 6.56 -5.41 25.01
CA ILE A 37 7.68 -6.16 25.62
C ILE A 37 7.17 -7.44 26.26
N ALA A 38 6.14 -7.39 27.10
CA ALA A 38 5.57 -8.56 27.77
C ALA A 38 5.02 -9.58 26.76
N ALA A 39 4.41 -9.12 25.67
CA ALA A 39 3.90 -10.00 24.63
C ALA A 39 5.04 -10.69 23.85
N ALA A 40 6.12 -9.98 23.55
CA ALA A 40 7.32 -10.56 22.91
C ALA A 40 8.01 -11.55 23.85
N TRP A 41 8.14 -11.24 25.15
CA TRP A 41 8.69 -12.14 26.15
C TRP A 41 7.88 -13.43 26.28
N ARG A 42 6.56 -13.33 26.37
CA ARG A 42 5.68 -14.52 26.43
C ARG A 42 5.87 -15.42 25.22
N GLU A 43 5.94 -14.85 24.03
CA GLU A 43 6.17 -15.61 22.80
C GLU A 43 7.57 -16.23 22.77
N HIS A 44 8.59 -15.50 23.22
CA HIS A 44 9.94 -16.02 23.33
C HIS A 44 10.04 -17.23 24.29
N LEU A 45 9.31 -17.18 25.41
CA LEU A 45 9.20 -18.33 26.33
C LEU A 45 8.53 -19.54 25.66
N GLN A 46 7.47 -19.32 24.83
CA GLN A 46 6.85 -20.39 24.06
C GLN A 46 7.83 -21.05 23.07
N ILE A 47 8.69 -20.25 22.44
CA ILE A 47 9.78 -20.75 21.58
C ILE A 47 10.77 -21.57 22.44
N ALA A 48 11.21 -21.03 23.57
CA ALA A 48 12.20 -21.68 24.44
C ALA A 48 11.76 -23.04 25.01
N VAL A 49 10.47 -23.18 25.32
CA VAL A 49 9.91 -24.47 25.81
C VAL A 49 9.47 -25.40 24.66
N GLY A 50 9.76 -25.03 23.39
CA GLY A 50 9.49 -25.87 22.22
C GLY A 50 8.02 -25.96 21.82
N ASN A 51 7.18 -25.01 22.24
CA ASN A 51 5.78 -24.94 21.82
C ASN A 51 5.65 -24.38 20.41
N VAL A 52 6.62 -23.55 19.96
CA VAL A 52 6.71 -23.10 18.56
C VAL A 52 7.66 -24.07 17.86
N SER A 53 7.12 -25.00 17.12
CA SER A 53 7.89 -26.05 16.42
C SER A 53 6.99 -26.79 15.42
N LYS A 54 7.59 -27.54 14.49
CA LYS A 54 6.88 -28.40 13.55
C LYS A 54 5.93 -29.40 14.22
N LYS A 55 6.25 -29.86 15.45
CA LYS A 55 5.47 -30.87 16.16
C LYS A 55 4.26 -30.33 16.93
N LYS A 56 4.20 -29.02 17.17
CA LYS A 56 3.11 -28.38 17.94
C LYS A 56 2.45 -27.27 17.16
N TYR A 57 3.01 -26.06 17.22
CA TYR A 57 2.48 -24.89 16.53
C TYR A 57 3.59 -24.29 15.67
N ALA A 58 3.47 -24.42 14.36
CA ALA A 58 4.43 -23.83 13.44
C ALA A 58 4.29 -22.30 13.43
N TYR A 59 5.44 -21.60 13.30
CA TYR A 59 5.59 -20.15 13.11
C TYR A 59 5.33 -19.30 14.35
N ALA A 60 4.24 -19.54 15.08
CA ALA A 60 3.88 -18.77 16.27
C ALA A 60 3.08 -19.65 17.24
N SER A 61 3.14 -19.34 18.53
CA SER A 61 2.38 -20.06 19.54
C SER A 61 0.87 -19.87 19.35
N LYS A 62 0.06 -20.82 19.84
CA LYS A 62 -1.40 -20.71 19.85
C LYS A 62 -1.87 -19.39 20.47
N ASN A 63 -1.26 -18.98 21.58
CA ASN A 63 -1.62 -17.74 22.27
C ASN A 63 -1.31 -16.51 21.41
N CYS A 64 -0.17 -16.48 20.71
CA CYS A 64 0.18 -15.40 19.80
C CYS A 64 -0.85 -15.23 18.66
N VAL A 65 -1.27 -16.34 18.06
CA VAL A 65 -2.28 -16.35 16.99
C VAL A 65 -3.65 -15.91 17.52
N THR A 66 -4.05 -16.39 18.69
CA THR A 66 -5.31 -16.01 19.34
C THR A 66 -5.33 -14.51 19.67
N ASP A 67 -4.27 -13.98 20.30
CA ASP A 67 -4.12 -12.56 20.61
C ASP A 67 -4.22 -11.70 19.35
N TRP A 68 -3.58 -12.14 18.26
CA TRP A 68 -3.59 -11.44 16.98
C TRP A 68 -4.98 -11.42 16.33
N ARG A 69 -5.67 -12.57 16.30
CA ARG A 69 -7.04 -12.68 15.78
C ARG A 69 -8.00 -11.79 16.56
N GLU A 70 -7.90 -11.83 17.89
CA GLU A 70 -8.75 -11.03 18.77
C GLU A 70 -8.47 -9.52 18.60
N GLN A 71 -7.19 -9.12 18.47
CA GLN A 71 -6.85 -7.73 18.18
C GLN A 71 -7.42 -7.27 16.82
N LYS A 72 -7.36 -8.11 15.79
CA LYS A 72 -7.96 -7.83 14.49
C LYS A 72 -9.48 -7.67 14.58
N ARG A 73 -10.15 -8.56 15.32
CA ARG A 73 -11.59 -8.48 15.59
C ARG A 73 -11.97 -7.17 16.28
N ARG A 74 -11.28 -6.84 17.39
CA ARG A 74 -11.53 -5.59 18.14
C ARG A 74 -11.28 -4.35 17.28
N THR A 75 -10.20 -4.35 16.51
CA THR A 75 -9.90 -3.23 15.60
C THR A 75 -11.02 -3.07 14.58
N ARG A 76 -11.52 -4.16 13.99
CA ARG A 76 -12.60 -4.10 13.01
C ARG A 76 -13.92 -3.60 13.61
N GLU A 77 -14.28 -4.08 14.81
CA GLU A 77 -15.47 -3.59 15.54
C GLU A 77 -15.34 -2.10 15.90
N PHE A 78 -14.16 -1.67 16.35
CA PHE A 78 -13.88 -0.26 16.63
C PHE A 78 -14.06 0.60 15.37
N LEU A 79 -13.51 0.18 14.23
CA LEU A 79 -13.63 0.92 12.96
C LEU A 79 -15.08 1.00 12.45
N LYS A 80 -15.92 -0.01 12.72
CA LYS A 80 -17.34 0.01 12.36
C LYS A 80 -18.14 1.08 13.12
N GLY A 81 -17.71 1.42 14.32
CA GLY A 81 -18.35 2.44 15.16
C GLY A 81 -17.93 3.89 14.85
N LEU A 82 -17.10 4.10 13.83
CA LEU A 82 -16.49 5.38 13.51
C LEU A 82 -16.74 5.80 12.06
N ASP A 83 -16.89 7.11 11.87
CA ASP A 83 -16.92 7.76 10.56
C ASP A 83 -15.76 8.76 10.43
N LEU A 84 -15.44 9.10 9.20
CA LEU A 84 -14.65 10.27 8.84
C LEU A 84 -15.59 11.40 8.48
N GLU A 85 -15.45 12.55 9.13
CA GLU A 85 -16.19 13.77 8.84
C GLU A 85 -15.24 14.82 8.23
N ASP A 86 -15.64 15.41 7.11
CA ASP A 86 -14.89 16.49 6.47
C ASP A 86 -15.27 17.87 7.01
N GLU A 87 -14.67 18.93 6.46
CA GLU A 87 -14.91 20.33 6.86
C GLU A 87 -16.35 20.79 6.55
N ASP A 88 -17.02 20.15 5.60
CA ASP A 88 -18.39 20.44 5.19
C ASP A 88 -19.43 19.59 5.98
N GLY A 89 -18.98 18.73 6.90
CA GLY A 89 -19.83 17.82 7.69
C GLY A 89 -20.28 16.56 6.95
N ASN A 90 -19.71 16.28 5.76
CA ASN A 90 -19.97 15.02 5.05
C ASN A 90 -19.29 13.88 5.77
N ARG A 91 -19.99 12.74 5.88
CA ARG A 91 -19.49 11.57 6.59
C ARG A 91 -19.27 10.39 5.67
N ILE A 92 -18.18 9.68 5.91
CA ILE A 92 -17.82 8.45 5.20
C ILE A 92 -17.44 7.40 6.25
N SER A 93 -17.96 6.18 6.11
CA SER A 93 -17.64 5.09 7.03
C SER A 93 -16.15 4.78 7.06
N LEU A 94 -15.54 4.79 8.26
CA LEU A 94 -14.11 4.51 8.44
C LEU A 94 -13.77 3.06 8.05
N ILE A 95 -14.68 2.11 8.29
CA ILE A 95 -14.48 0.70 7.90
C ILE A 95 -14.49 0.54 6.36
N GLU A 96 -15.30 1.30 5.63
CA GLU A 96 -15.29 1.28 4.16
C GLU A 96 -13.97 1.80 3.60
N LYS A 97 -13.43 2.87 4.18
CA LYS A 97 -12.10 3.39 3.81
C LYS A 97 -10.98 2.42 4.15
N PHE A 98 -11.07 1.74 5.28
CA PHE A 98 -10.14 0.68 5.65
C PHE A 98 -10.19 -0.48 4.65
N ASP A 99 -11.39 -0.98 4.32
CA ASP A 99 -11.59 -2.10 3.38
C ASP A 99 -11.20 -1.72 1.93
N GLY A 100 -11.26 -0.45 1.56
CA GLY A 100 -10.80 0.10 0.28
C GLY A 100 -9.31 0.47 0.23
N SER A 101 -8.55 0.27 1.30
CA SER A 101 -7.13 0.64 1.39
C SER A 101 -6.20 -0.57 1.38
N VAL A 102 -4.89 -0.31 1.31
CA VAL A 102 -3.84 -1.36 1.44
C VAL A 102 -3.76 -1.99 2.83
N ALA A 103 -4.55 -1.53 3.80
CA ALA A 103 -4.76 -2.23 5.07
C ALA A 103 -5.58 -3.52 4.89
N ASN A 104 -6.39 -3.59 3.83
CA ASN A 104 -7.07 -4.79 3.38
C ASN A 104 -6.05 -5.76 2.76
N PRO A 105 -5.93 -7.01 3.27
CA PRO A 105 -4.98 -8.01 2.77
C PRO A 105 -5.10 -8.25 1.26
N ALA A 106 -6.31 -8.34 0.72
CA ALA A 106 -6.54 -8.58 -0.71
C ALA A 106 -5.99 -7.43 -1.59
N ILE A 107 -6.25 -6.17 -1.21
CA ILE A 107 -5.72 -4.99 -1.93
C ILE A 107 -4.20 -4.95 -1.82
N ARG A 108 -3.65 -5.22 -0.62
CA ARG A 108 -2.20 -5.28 -0.40
C ARG A 108 -1.54 -6.33 -1.27
N ARG A 109 -2.13 -7.52 -1.39
CA ARG A 109 -1.63 -8.59 -2.25
C ARG A 109 -1.65 -8.16 -3.72
N CYS A 110 -2.75 -7.60 -4.20
CA CYS A 110 -2.85 -7.10 -5.58
C CYS A 110 -1.79 -6.03 -5.88
N GLU A 111 -1.57 -5.07 -4.97
CA GLU A 111 -0.53 -4.05 -5.16
C GLU A 111 0.87 -4.67 -5.23
N LEU A 112 1.18 -5.64 -4.35
CA LEU A 112 2.48 -6.33 -4.38
C LEU A 112 2.67 -7.09 -5.70
N MET A 113 1.66 -7.81 -6.17
CA MET A 113 1.70 -8.56 -7.43
C MET A 113 1.89 -7.63 -8.63
N THR A 114 1.15 -6.51 -8.68
CA THR A 114 1.32 -5.48 -9.73
C THR A 114 2.76 -4.95 -9.77
N ARG A 115 3.34 -4.69 -8.62
CA ARG A 115 4.72 -4.17 -8.52
C ARG A 115 5.76 -5.18 -8.95
N ILE A 116 5.60 -6.45 -8.58
CA ILE A 116 6.53 -7.51 -8.99
C ILE A 116 6.41 -7.77 -10.48
N ARG A 117 5.19 -7.82 -11.01
CA ARG A 117 4.97 -7.97 -12.45
C ARG A 117 5.59 -6.82 -13.24
N GLY A 118 5.48 -5.58 -12.73
CA GLY A 118 6.15 -4.44 -13.34
C GLY A 118 7.68 -4.57 -13.33
N PHE A 119 8.27 -5.09 -12.26
CA PHE A 119 9.71 -5.37 -12.23
C PHE A 119 10.13 -6.48 -13.20
N GLU A 120 9.32 -7.52 -13.35
CA GLU A 120 9.54 -8.56 -14.35
C GLU A 120 9.47 -7.99 -15.77
N ASN A 121 8.51 -7.08 -16.06
CA ASN A 121 8.43 -6.42 -17.37
C ASN A 121 9.69 -5.60 -17.64
N ILE A 122 10.16 -4.78 -16.67
CA ILE A 122 11.41 -4.02 -16.81
C ILE A 122 12.61 -4.96 -17.03
N CYS A 123 12.66 -6.10 -16.31
CA CYS A 123 13.70 -7.11 -16.50
C CYS A 123 13.75 -7.58 -17.96
N ASN A 124 12.59 -7.93 -18.52
CA ASN A 124 12.48 -8.41 -19.90
C ASN A 124 12.82 -7.31 -20.92
N GLU A 125 12.37 -6.09 -20.71
CA GLU A 125 12.66 -4.93 -21.57
C GLU A 125 14.16 -4.59 -21.61
N LEU A 126 14.84 -4.70 -20.47
CA LEU A 126 16.26 -4.38 -20.34
C LEU A 126 17.20 -5.57 -20.66
N GLY A 127 16.66 -6.74 -21.00
CA GLY A 127 17.45 -7.95 -21.21
C GLY A 127 18.14 -8.48 -19.95
N TYR A 128 17.58 -8.19 -18.78
CA TYR A 128 18.06 -8.70 -17.49
C TYR A 128 17.57 -10.12 -17.25
N VAL A 129 18.14 -10.78 -16.25
CA VAL A 129 17.72 -12.13 -15.83
C VAL A 129 17.27 -12.11 -14.38
N GLY A 130 16.35 -13.04 -14.06
CA GLY A 130 15.82 -13.22 -12.72
C GLY A 130 16.54 -14.34 -11.97
N GLU A 131 16.88 -14.09 -10.72
CA GLU A 131 17.45 -15.05 -9.78
C GLU A 131 16.63 -15.12 -8.52
N PHE A 132 16.40 -16.34 -8.04
CA PHE A 132 15.72 -16.59 -6.78
C PHE A 132 16.71 -17.10 -5.73
N TYR A 133 16.84 -16.34 -4.64
CA TYR A 133 17.75 -16.67 -3.55
C TYR A 133 17.01 -17.01 -2.28
N THR A 134 17.49 -18.02 -1.56
CA THR A 134 17.05 -18.31 -0.18
C THR A 134 18.23 -18.11 0.76
N LEU A 135 18.06 -17.26 1.77
CA LEU A 135 19.07 -16.94 2.77
C LEU A 135 18.56 -17.31 4.16
N THR A 136 19.28 -18.23 4.83
CA THR A 136 18.92 -18.75 6.15
C THR A 136 20.01 -18.42 7.18
N ALA A 137 19.62 -18.16 8.43
CA ALA A 137 20.54 -17.90 9.52
C ALA A 137 21.27 -19.18 9.98
N PRO A 138 22.44 -19.07 10.66
CA PRO A 138 23.14 -20.19 11.31
C PRO A 138 22.28 -20.98 12.30
N SER A 139 22.65 -22.24 12.56
CA SER A 139 21.88 -23.13 13.41
C SER A 139 21.68 -22.61 14.84
N LYS A 140 22.60 -21.81 15.37
CA LYS A 140 22.49 -21.19 16.69
C LYS A 140 21.31 -20.21 16.86
N TYR A 141 20.71 -19.74 15.76
CA TYR A 141 19.50 -18.91 15.78
C TYR A 141 18.21 -19.72 15.84
N HIS A 142 18.27 -21.02 15.54
CA HIS A 142 17.12 -21.92 15.53
C HIS A 142 16.89 -22.57 16.88
N ALA A 143 15.68 -22.39 17.47
CA ALA A 143 15.32 -22.99 18.73
C ALA A 143 15.10 -24.51 18.62
N THR A 144 14.63 -24.96 17.46
CA THR A 144 14.40 -26.38 17.17
C THR A 144 15.06 -26.83 15.88
N THR A 145 15.38 -28.10 15.78
CA THR A 145 15.88 -28.74 14.55
C THR A 145 14.73 -28.93 13.56
N LYS A 146 15.04 -29.21 12.28
CA LYS A 146 14.04 -29.50 11.23
C LYS A 146 13.06 -30.63 11.64
N ALA A 147 13.49 -31.57 12.48
CA ALA A 147 12.64 -32.63 13.01
C ALA A 147 11.78 -32.20 14.22
N GLY A 148 11.88 -30.94 14.65
CA GLY A 148 11.10 -30.38 15.76
C GLY A 148 11.62 -30.74 17.15
N TYR A 149 12.88 -31.19 17.27
CA TYR A 149 13.55 -31.43 18.55
C TYR A 149 14.31 -30.17 18.99
N ARG A 150 14.53 -30.01 20.29
CA ARG A 150 15.31 -28.91 20.85
C ARG A 150 16.71 -28.84 20.20
N ASN A 151 17.12 -27.68 19.78
CA ASN A 151 18.45 -27.44 19.26
C ASN A 151 19.40 -27.01 20.39
N THR A 152 20.39 -27.83 20.69
CA THR A 152 21.37 -27.58 21.77
C THR A 152 22.30 -26.40 21.44
N LYS A 153 22.44 -26.02 20.19
CA LYS A 153 23.25 -24.87 19.75
C LYS A 153 22.55 -23.51 19.95
N TRP A 154 21.22 -23.51 20.14
CA TRP A 154 20.45 -22.31 20.32
C TRP A 154 20.83 -21.59 21.63
N LYS A 155 21.17 -20.31 21.50
CA LYS A 155 21.62 -19.45 22.61
C LYS A 155 20.58 -18.42 23.05
N GLY A 156 19.29 -18.67 22.76
CA GLY A 156 18.23 -17.79 23.17
C GLY A 156 17.95 -16.64 22.19
N ALA A 157 18.40 -16.71 20.94
CA ALA A 157 18.06 -15.70 19.94
C ALA A 157 16.57 -15.68 19.63
N SER A 158 15.96 -14.50 19.65
CA SER A 158 14.57 -14.31 19.22
C SER A 158 14.48 -14.17 17.70
N PRO A 159 13.29 -14.31 17.11
CA PRO A 159 13.07 -13.99 15.69
C PRO A 159 13.49 -12.58 15.31
N ALA A 160 13.33 -11.59 16.22
CA ALA A 160 13.79 -10.23 15.98
C ALA A 160 15.32 -10.13 15.93
N ASP A 161 16.04 -10.88 16.78
CA ASP A 161 17.51 -10.92 16.76
C ASP A 161 18.02 -11.53 15.45
N THR A 162 17.38 -12.61 15.01
CA THR A 162 17.70 -13.26 13.74
C THR A 162 17.40 -12.35 12.54
N GLN A 163 16.29 -11.62 12.57
CA GLN A 163 15.97 -10.62 11.54
C GLN A 163 17.02 -9.50 11.47
N ASN A 164 17.50 -9.05 12.64
CA ASN A 164 18.57 -8.03 12.71
C ASN A 164 19.88 -8.57 12.14
N TYR A 165 20.23 -9.83 12.43
CA TYR A 165 21.36 -10.51 11.84
C TYR A 165 21.30 -10.54 10.30
N LEU A 166 20.18 -11.03 9.74
CA LEU A 166 19.98 -11.07 8.28
C LEU A 166 20.04 -9.67 7.65
N THR A 167 19.48 -8.67 8.34
CA THR A 167 19.53 -7.27 7.89
C THR A 167 20.98 -6.73 7.88
N GLY A 168 21.78 -7.11 8.88
CA GLY A 168 23.20 -6.77 8.95
C GLY A 168 24.01 -7.38 7.81
N ILE A 169 23.77 -8.67 7.51
CA ILE A 169 24.39 -9.33 6.34
C ILE A 169 24.00 -8.60 5.05
N TRP A 170 22.72 -8.34 4.86
CA TRP A 170 22.24 -7.64 3.67
C TRP A 170 22.84 -6.24 3.49
N ALA A 171 23.06 -5.51 4.59
CA ALA A 171 23.73 -4.21 4.53
C ALA A 171 25.17 -4.33 3.98
N ARG A 172 25.91 -5.37 4.40
CA ARG A 172 27.26 -5.66 3.92
C ARG A 172 27.27 -6.11 2.46
N ILE A 173 26.31 -6.98 2.06
CA ILE A 173 26.13 -7.40 0.67
C ILE A 173 25.90 -6.18 -0.23
N ARG A 174 24.95 -5.31 0.12
CA ARG A 174 24.67 -4.09 -0.65
C ARG A 174 25.90 -3.17 -0.77
N ALA A 175 26.66 -3.00 0.32
CA ALA A 175 27.87 -2.20 0.29
C ALA A 175 28.94 -2.81 -0.62
N LYS A 176 29.04 -4.14 -0.69
CA LYS A 176 29.97 -4.84 -1.59
C LYS A 176 29.53 -4.71 -3.04
N LEU A 177 28.25 -4.95 -3.36
CA LEU A 177 27.69 -4.77 -4.70
C LEU A 177 27.89 -3.33 -5.19
N HIS A 178 27.66 -2.33 -4.32
CA HIS A 178 27.87 -0.93 -4.68
C HIS A 178 29.35 -0.63 -5.01
N ARG A 179 30.31 -1.18 -4.25
CA ARG A 179 31.75 -1.00 -4.53
C ARG A 179 32.20 -1.68 -5.83
N GLU A 180 31.47 -2.70 -6.27
CA GLU A 180 31.73 -3.39 -7.54
C GLU A 180 30.84 -2.88 -8.68
N GLU A 181 30.10 -1.78 -8.43
CA GLU A 181 29.20 -1.13 -9.40
C GLU A 181 28.07 -2.05 -9.92
N ILE A 182 27.84 -3.18 -9.25
CA ILE A 182 26.78 -4.14 -9.59
C ILE A 182 25.44 -3.60 -9.07
N ARG A 183 24.47 -3.48 -9.96
CA ARG A 183 23.14 -2.97 -9.66
C ARG A 183 22.10 -4.07 -9.79
N ILE A 184 21.31 -4.25 -8.74
CA ILE A 184 20.22 -5.22 -8.69
C ILE A 184 18.93 -4.57 -8.22
N PHE A 185 17.79 -5.04 -8.70
CA PHE A 185 16.47 -4.65 -8.20
C PHE A 185 15.58 -5.89 -8.02
N GLY A 186 14.53 -5.78 -7.22
CA GLY A 186 13.68 -6.93 -6.95
C GLY A 186 12.89 -6.81 -5.67
N ILE A 187 12.59 -7.96 -5.06
CA ILE A 187 11.86 -8.04 -3.80
C ILE A 187 12.48 -9.07 -2.86
N ARG A 188 12.50 -8.75 -1.57
CA ARG A 188 12.79 -9.67 -0.48
C ARG A 188 11.52 -9.97 0.30
N VAL A 189 11.25 -11.24 0.54
CA VAL A 189 10.20 -11.74 1.43
C VAL A 189 10.84 -12.39 2.66
N ALA A 190 10.45 -11.97 3.86
CA ALA A 190 10.87 -12.61 5.12
C ALA A 190 9.77 -13.55 5.60
N GLU A 191 10.12 -14.81 5.77
CA GLU A 191 9.22 -15.88 6.25
C GLU A 191 9.75 -16.52 7.51
N PRO A 192 8.88 -17.06 8.37
CA PRO A 192 9.31 -17.91 9.48
C PRO A 192 9.59 -19.34 9.04
N HIS A 193 10.61 -19.97 9.60
CA HIS A 193 10.67 -21.42 9.72
C HIS A 193 9.67 -21.91 10.76
N HIS A 194 9.45 -23.23 10.82
CA HIS A 194 8.52 -23.86 11.78
C HIS A 194 8.77 -23.49 13.25
N ASP A 195 9.97 -23.04 13.62
CA ASP A 195 10.34 -22.60 14.97
C ASP A 195 10.26 -21.06 15.15
N GLY A 196 9.73 -20.35 14.16
CA GLY A 196 9.62 -18.89 14.15
C GLY A 196 10.89 -18.16 13.72
N THR A 197 12.00 -18.85 13.43
CA THR A 197 13.24 -18.24 12.97
C THR A 197 13.07 -17.69 11.55
N PRO A 198 13.31 -16.40 11.28
CA PRO A 198 13.15 -15.85 9.94
C PRO A 198 14.21 -16.36 8.96
N HIS A 199 13.80 -16.56 7.72
CA HIS A 199 14.65 -16.70 6.57
C HIS A 199 14.12 -15.81 5.43
N TRP A 200 14.94 -15.56 4.42
CA TRP A 200 14.58 -14.65 3.36
C TRP A 200 14.53 -15.36 2.02
N HIS A 201 13.45 -15.12 1.29
CA HIS A 201 13.34 -15.39 -0.13
C HIS A 201 13.49 -14.07 -0.88
N MET A 202 14.33 -14.08 -1.91
CA MET A 202 14.65 -12.88 -2.66
C MET A 202 14.55 -13.17 -4.15
N LEU A 203 13.65 -12.49 -4.85
CA LEU A 203 13.65 -12.43 -6.31
C LEU A 203 14.42 -11.18 -6.71
N MET A 204 15.53 -11.36 -7.41
CA MET A 204 16.43 -10.27 -7.84
C MET A 204 16.63 -10.32 -9.34
N PHE A 205 16.65 -9.14 -9.95
CA PHE A 205 16.92 -8.94 -11.36
C PHE A 205 18.24 -8.22 -11.53
N MET A 206 19.06 -8.67 -12.49
CA MET A 206 20.40 -8.17 -12.75
C MET A 206 20.85 -8.47 -14.18
N LEU A 207 21.96 -7.89 -14.60
CA LEU A 207 22.59 -8.23 -15.86
C LEU A 207 23.03 -9.70 -15.87
N PRO A 208 22.95 -10.42 -17.01
CA PRO A 208 23.38 -11.82 -17.10
C PRO A 208 24.84 -12.02 -16.67
N GLU A 209 25.73 -11.10 -17.01
CA GLU A 209 27.15 -11.11 -16.65
C GLU A 209 27.42 -10.98 -15.16
N ASP A 210 26.52 -10.36 -14.41
CA ASP A 210 26.64 -10.14 -12.97
C ASP A 210 26.20 -11.34 -12.12
N VAL A 211 25.44 -12.29 -12.69
CA VAL A 211 24.79 -13.38 -11.96
C VAL A 211 25.76 -14.16 -11.08
N GLU A 212 26.84 -14.67 -11.67
CA GLU A 212 27.80 -15.48 -10.92
C GLU A 212 28.49 -14.65 -9.83
N ARG A 213 28.80 -13.38 -10.11
CA ARG A 213 29.42 -12.49 -9.13
C ARG A 213 28.49 -12.18 -7.97
N VAL A 214 27.21 -11.91 -8.24
CA VAL A 214 26.18 -11.68 -7.20
C VAL A 214 26.00 -12.94 -6.35
N ARG A 215 25.90 -14.12 -6.97
CA ARG A 215 25.82 -15.41 -6.25
C ARG A 215 27.01 -15.61 -5.31
N LEU A 216 28.23 -15.34 -5.77
CA LEU A 216 29.45 -15.44 -4.98
C LEU A 216 29.42 -14.47 -3.77
N ILE A 217 29.06 -13.21 -4.00
CA ILE A 217 29.01 -12.20 -2.96
C ILE A 217 27.99 -12.60 -1.87
N ILE A 218 26.76 -12.95 -2.26
CA ILE A 218 25.71 -13.33 -1.28
C ILE A 218 26.14 -14.59 -0.53
N ARG A 219 26.66 -15.59 -1.23
CA ARG A 219 27.15 -16.85 -0.64
C ARG A 219 28.24 -16.60 0.40
N ASP A 220 29.24 -15.80 0.08
CA ASP A 220 30.40 -15.57 0.96
C ASP A 220 29.97 -14.92 2.27
N TYR A 221 29.09 -13.92 2.23
CA TYR A 221 28.54 -13.31 3.44
C TYR A 221 27.58 -14.24 4.19
N ALA A 222 26.79 -15.08 3.50
CA ALA A 222 25.92 -16.07 4.12
C ALA A 222 26.70 -17.17 4.86
N TRP A 223 27.87 -17.51 4.35
CA TRP A 223 28.73 -18.58 4.89
C TRP A 223 29.80 -18.09 5.87
N GLU A 224 29.91 -16.80 6.10
CA GLU A 224 30.95 -16.23 6.96
C GLU A 224 30.81 -16.71 8.43
N GLU A 225 29.61 -16.57 8.98
CA GLU A 225 29.34 -16.95 10.37
C GLU A 225 29.08 -18.45 10.49
N ASP A 226 29.72 -19.06 11.49
CA ASP A 226 29.64 -20.50 11.78
C ASP A 226 29.94 -21.39 10.56
N ARG A 227 30.94 -21.02 9.77
CA ARG A 227 31.36 -21.71 8.55
C ARG A 227 31.70 -23.20 8.79
N HIS A 228 32.13 -23.54 9.99
CA HIS A 228 32.42 -24.91 10.41
C HIS A 228 31.20 -25.85 10.36
N GLU A 229 29.96 -25.31 10.34
CA GLU A 229 28.73 -26.08 10.19
C GLU A 229 28.51 -26.55 8.74
N LEU A 230 29.14 -25.90 7.75
CA LEU A 230 28.89 -26.09 6.31
C LEU A 230 29.75 -27.22 5.72
N LYS A 231 29.75 -28.39 6.39
CA LYS A 231 30.60 -29.53 5.99
C LYS A 231 30.04 -30.31 4.80
N SER A 232 28.73 -30.26 4.55
CA SER A 232 28.08 -30.97 3.44
C SER A 232 27.41 -29.99 2.50
N ASP A 233 27.21 -30.40 1.24
CA ASP A 233 26.50 -29.58 0.25
C ASP A 233 25.05 -29.33 0.66
N LYS A 234 24.42 -30.28 1.36
CA LYS A 234 23.11 -30.08 1.95
C LYS A 234 23.09 -28.95 2.99
N ALA A 235 24.12 -28.86 3.84
CA ALA A 235 24.25 -27.78 4.82
C ALA A 235 24.53 -26.43 4.14
N LYS A 236 25.36 -26.40 3.11
CA LYS A 236 25.65 -25.22 2.29
C LYS A 236 24.37 -24.72 1.61
N LYS A 237 23.63 -25.62 0.93
CA LYS A 237 22.36 -25.31 0.26
C LYS A 237 21.29 -24.84 1.25
N ALA A 238 21.23 -25.40 2.46
CA ALA A 238 20.31 -24.95 3.50
C ALA A 238 20.61 -23.54 4.02
N ARG A 239 21.90 -23.11 4.02
CA ARG A 239 22.32 -21.76 4.45
C ARG A 239 22.11 -20.73 3.34
N PHE A 240 22.45 -21.06 2.11
CA PHE A 240 22.25 -20.23 0.92
C PHE A 240 21.97 -21.10 -0.29
N HIS A 241 20.86 -20.81 -0.97
CA HIS A 241 20.46 -21.44 -2.20
C HIS A 241 20.19 -20.37 -3.26
N ALA A 242 20.67 -20.60 -4.45
CA ALA A 242 20.42 -19.78 -5.63
C ALA A 242 19.80 -20.64 -6.73
N GLU A 243 18.79 -20.12 -7.38
CA GLU A 243 18.08 -20.77 -8.50
C GLU A 243 17.78 -19.72 -9.56
N ALA A 244 18.20 -20.01 -10.82
CA ALA A 244 17.87 -19.16 -11.94
C ALA A 244 16.38 -19.27 -12.25
N ILE A 245 15.73 -18.15 -12.52
CA ILE A 245 14.36 -18.14 -13.02
C ILE A 245 14.39 -18.57 -14.47
N ASP A 246 13.71 -19.66 -14.75
CA ASP A 246 13.56 -20.22 -16.09
C ASP A 246 12.23 -19.76 -16.69
N PRO A 247 12.22 -18.85 -17.68
CA PRO A 247 10.99 -18.36 -18.29
C PRO A 247 10.12 -19.44 -18.93
N GLU A 248 10.71 -20.56 -19.34
CA GLU A 248 9.97 -21.68 -19.93
C GLU A 248 9.16 -22.45 -18.86
N LYS A 249 9.63 -22.47 -17.61
CA LYS A 249 8.93 -23.11 -16.48
C LYS A 249 7.89 -22.22 -15.82
N GLY A 250 8.00 -20.91 -16.01
CA GLY A 250 7.05 -19.96 -15.44
C GLY A 250 7.61 -18.56 -15.26
N SER A 251 6.71 -17.61 -14.98
CA SER A 251 7.09 -16.22 -14.76
C SER A 251 7.78 -16.03 -13.41
N ALA A 252 8.71 -15.07 -13.32
CA ALA A 252 9.34 -14.67 -12.07
C ALA A 252 8.30 -14.23 -11.02
N THR A 253 7.25 -13.56 -11.45
CA THR A 253 6.09 -13.19 -10.62
C THR A 253 5.40 -14.43 -10.05
N GLY A 254 5.24 -15.50 -10.85
CA GLY A 254 4.66 -16.77 -10.41
C GLY A 254 5.45 -17.43 -9.28
N TYR A 255 6.78 -17.42 -9.35
CA TYR A 255 7.65 -17.94 -8.29
C TYR A 255 7.39 -17.27 -6.92
N VAL A 256 7.15 -15.97 -6.91
CA VAL A 256 6.96 -15.21 -5.67
C VAL A 256 5.50 -15.20 -5.22
N ALA A 257 4.55 -15.45 -6.13
CA ALA A 257 3.12 -15.39 -5.83
C ALA A 257 2.72 -16.29 -4.64
N LYS A 258 3.25 -17.53 -4.58
CA LYS A 258 3.03 -18.47 -3.47
C LYS A 258 3.47 -17.87 -2.13
N TYR A 259 4.67 -17.28 -2.08
CA TYR A 259 5.19 -16.66 -0.86
C TYR A 259 4.37 -15.44 -0.44
N ILE A 260 3.88 -14.63 -1.39
CA ILE A 260 3.02 -13.48 -1.09
C ILE A 260 1.69 -13.95 -0.51
N SER A 261 1.02 -14.91 -1.15
CA SER A 261 -0.27 -15.44 -0.69
C SER A 261 -0.16 -16.09 0.67
N LYS A 262 0.86 -16.95 0.90
CA LYS A 262 1.15 -17.59 2.19
C LYS A 262 1.32 -16.56 3.31
N ASN A 263 2.00 -15.47 3.05
CA ASN A 263 2.34 -14.45 4.05
C ASN A 263 1.24 -13.40 4.29
N ILE A 264 0.17 -13.38 3.49
CA ILE A 264 -0.89 -12.37 3.60
C ILE A 264 -2.23 -12.99 3.99
N ASP A 265 -2.83 -13.79 3.11
CA ASP A 265 -4.23 -14.24 3.23
C ASP A 265 -4.49 -15.68 2.77
N GLY A 266 -3.49 -16.39 2.25
CA GLY A 266 -3.65 -17.74 1.72
C GLY A 266 -4.48 -17.84 0.43
N TYR A 267 -4.68 -16.73 -0.28
CA TYR A 267 -5.49 -16.68 -1.49
C TYR A 267 -4.92 -17.56 -2.61
N ALA A 268 -5.81 -18.29 -3.31
CA ALA A 268 -5.49 -19.20 -4.40
C ALA A 268 -4.50 -20.32 -4.03
N LEU A 269 -4.41 -20.67 -2.76
CA LEU A 269 -3.60 -21.78 -2.24
C LEU A 269 -4.52 -22.88 -1.64
N ASP A 270 -5.76 -22.97 -2.14
CA ASP A 270 -6.72 -23.98 -1.68
C ASP A 270 -6.20 -25.37 -2.08
N GLY A 271 -6.04 -26.25 -1.08
CA GLY A 271 -5.53 -27.61 -1.28
C GLY A 271 -4.00 -27.73 -1.31
N GLU A 272 -3.24 -26.64 -1.27
CA GLU A 272 -1.78 -26.70 -1.12
C GLU A 272 -1.37 -26.84 0.35
N ASN A 273 -0.41 -27.75 0.59
CA ASN A 273 0.19 -27.93 1.91
C ASN A 273 1.44 -27.07 2.06
N ASP A 274 1.65 -26.62 3.26
CA ASP A 274 2.84 -25.89 3.67
C ASP A 274 4.03 -26.85 3.88
N ASP A 275 5.13 -26.58 3.20
CA ASP A 275 6.33 -27.43 3.22
C ASP A 275 6.97 -27.56 4.63
N GLU A 276 6.80 -26.52 5.47
CA GLU A 276 7.37 -26.48 6.81
C GLU A 276 6.49 -27.19 7.86
N SER A 277 5.18 -26.95 7.84
CA SER A 277 4.23 -27.50 8.82
C SER A 277 3.56 -28.78 8.34
N GLY A 278 3.34 -28.93 7.05
CA GLY A 278 2.52 -29.99 6.45
C GLY A 278 1.01 -29.70 6.50
N GLU A 279 0.58 -28.59 7.10
CA GLU A 279 -0.82 -28.14 7.16
C GLU A 279 -1.20 -27.37 5.89
N LEU A 280 -2.50 -27.13 5.68
CA LEU A 280 -2.97 -26.32 4.56
C LEU A 280 -2.45 -24.88 4.67
N LEU A 281 -1.89 -24.34 3.58
CA LEU A 281 -1.31 -22.99 3.54
C LEU A 281 -2.30 -21.89 3.98
N LYS A 282 -3.58 -22.06 3.68
CA LYS A 282 -4.65 -21.14 4.10
C LYS A 282 -4.84 -21.10 5.61
N GLU A 283 -4.60 -22.21 6.30
CA GLU A 283 -4.73 -22.30 7.75
C GLU A 283 -3.50 -21.75 8.47
N THR A 284 -2.33 -21.83 7.84
CA THR A 284 -1.06 -21.33 8.42
C THR A 284 -0.85 -19.82 8.21
N ALA A 285 -1.46 -19.19 7.21
CA ALA A 285 -1.32 -17.76 6.92
C ALA A 285 -1.60 -16.82 8.11
N PRO A 286 -2.61 -17.07 8.99
CA PRO A 286 -2.80 -16.31 10.21
C PRO A 286 -1.63 -16.39 11.20
N ALA A 287 -0.98 -17.55 11.31
CA ALA A 287 0.17 -17.74 12.20
C ALA A 287 1.40 -16.96 11.69
N VAL A 288 1.64 -16.97 10.38
CA VAL A 288 2.70 -16.18 9.74
C VAL A 288 2.46 -14.68 9.92
N SER A 289 1.22 -14.22 9.75
CA SER A 289 0.86 -12.82 9.98
C SER A 289 0.99 -12.40 11.45
N ALA A 290 0.60 -13.27 12.38
CA ALA A 290 0.74 -13.06 13.83
C ALA A 290 2.22 -12.98 14.24
N TRP A 291 3.06 -13.88 13.71
CA TRP A 291 4.51 -13.86 13.87
C TRP A 291 5.13 -12.54 13.43
N ALA A 292 4.84 -12.10 12.21
CA ALA A 292 5.37 -10.84 11.67
C ALA A 292 4.96 -9.64 12.52
N ALA A 293 3.69 -9.59 12.96
CA ALA A 293 3.18 -8.55 13.84
C ALA A 293 3.82 -8.59 15.23
N ARG A 294 4.03 -9.78 15.82
CA ARG A 294 4.63 -9.96 17.14
C ARG A 294 6.07 -9.47 17.20
N TRP A 295 6.86 -9.79 16.17
CA TRP A 295 8.28 -9.49 16.14
C TRP A 295 8.62 -8.21 15.37
N HIS A 296 7.60 -7.47 14.89
CA HIS A 296 7.74 -6.26 14.07
C HIS A 296 8.61 -6.48 12.81
N ILE A 297 8.45 -7.65 12.18
CA ILE A 297 9.22 -8.02 11.00
C ILE A 297 8.51 -7.49 9.74
N ARG A 298 9.23 -6.68 8.96
CA ARG A 298 8.78 -6.25 7.65
C ARG A 298 8.93 -7.40 6.66
N GLN A 299 7.81 -8.06 6.34
CA GLN A 299 7.80 -9.24 5.49
C GLN A 299 8.22 -8.94 4.06
N PHE A 300 7.75 -7.84 3.46
CA PHE A 300 8.00 -7.49 2.07
C PHE A 300 8.84 -6.22 1.97
N GLN A 301 9.95 -6.30 1.23
CA GLN A 301 10.86 -5.18 0.99
C GLN A 301 11.26 -5.16 -0.48
N PHE A 302 10.80 -4.14 -1.21
CA PHE A 302 11.32 -3.87 -2.55
C PHE A 302 12.72 -3.26 -2.49
N ILE A 303 13.54 -3.61 -3.46
CA ILE A 303 14.92 -3.19 -3.64
C ILE A 303 15.00 -2.57 -5.03
N GLY A 304 15.47 -1.32 -5.11
CA GLY A 304 15.36 -0.53 -6.33
C GLY A 304 13.95 -0.04 -6.64
N GLY A 305 13.78 0.63 -7.76
CA GLY A 305 12.54 1.19 -8.26
C GLY A 305 12.05 2.42 -7.52
N ALA A 306 11.03 3.03 -8.09
CA ALA A 306 10.41 4.24 -7.58
C ALA A 306 9.53 3.99 -6.33
N PRO A 307 9.32 5.00 -5.47
CA PRO A 307 8.59 4.85 -4.21
C PRO A 307 7.08 4.67 -4.43
N VAL A 308 6.49 3.66 -3.80
CA VAL A 308 5.04 3.41 -3.84
C VAL A 308 4.21 4.55 -3.22
N THR A 309 4.81 5.39 -2.40
CA THR A 309 4.13 6.55 -1.80
C THR A 309 3.69 7.54 -2.87
N VAL A 310 4.59 7.93 -3.77
CA VAL A 310 4.27 8.83 -4.90
C VAL A 310 3.25 8.18 -5.83
N TYR A 311 3.42 6.90 -6.17
CA TYR A 311 2.45 6.14 -6.94
C TYR A 311 1.03 6.23 -6.38
N ARG A 312 0.87 6.06 -5.05
CA ARG A 312 -0.43 6.14 -4.38
C ARG A 312 -0.99 7.56 -4.35
N GLU A 313 -0.14 8.59 -4.21
CA GLU A 313 -0.60 9.98 -4.23
C GLU A 313 -1.06 10.38 -5.64
N LEU A 314 -0.34 9.99 -6.69
CA LEU A 314 -0.75 10.23 -8.08
C LEU A 314 -2.10 9.59 -8.41
N ARG A 315 -2.36 8.37 -7.92
CA ARG A 315 -3.66 7.68 -8.12
C ARG A 315 -4.86 8.36 -7.46
N LYS A 316 -4.65 9.33 -6.58
CA LYS A 316 -5.72 10.16 -6.02
C LYS A 316 -6.14 11.28 -6.95
N MET A 317 -5.31 11.62 -7.93
CA MET A 317 -5.61 12.62 -8.95
C MET A 317 -6.50 11.96 -10.00
N ALA A 318 -7.76 12.37 -10.03
CA ALA A 318 -8.73 11.81 -10.98
C ALA A 318 -8.71 12.51 -12.34
N ASP A 319 -8.16 13.74 -12.39
CA ASP A 319 -8.13 14.58 -13.57
C ASP A 319 -6.74 14.56 -14.24
N PRO A 320 -6.59 13.92 -15.41
CA PRO A 320 -5.33 13.87 -16.13
C PRO A 320 -4.94 15.24 -16.74
N GLU A 321 -5.87 16.15 -16.98
CA GLU A 321 -5.57 17.47 -17.55
C GLU A 321 -4.73 18.32 -16.60
N THR A 322 -4.95 18.18 -15.30
CA THR A 322 -4.12 18.81 -14.27
C THR A 322 -2.66 18.34 -14.36
N ALA A 323 -2.42 17.07 -14.68
CA ALA A 323 -1.07 16.53 -14.86
C ALA A 323 -0.41 17.05 -16.15
N ARG A 324 -1.15 17.08 -17.27
CA ARG A 324 -0.68 17.57 -18.56
C ARG A 324 -0.35 19.07 -18.55
N ALA A 325 -1.13 19.83 -17.78
CA ALA A 325 -0.89 21.26 -17.64
C ALA A 325 0.39 21.60 -16.87
N LEU A 326 0.99 20.65 -16.16
CA LEU A 326 2.21 20.86 -15.40
C LEU A 326 3.46 20.59 -16.26
N SER A 327 3.61 19.38 -16.77
CA SER A 327 4.68 18.98 -17.71
C SER A 327 4.32 17.66 -18.41
N VAL A 328 5.00 17.36 -19.52
CA VAL A 328 4.84 16.09 -20.25
C VAL A 328 5.34 14.94 -19.36
N GLU A 329 6.49 15.12 -18.73
CA GLU A 329 7.13 14.12 -17.89
C GLU A 329 6.27 13.78 -16.65
N PHE A 330 5.69 14.81 -16.02
CA PHE A 330 4.75 14.59 -14.92
C PHE A 330 3.50 13.84 -15.38
N ALA A 331 2.97 14.18 -16.57
CA ALA A 331 1.80 13.53 -17.15
C ALA A 331 2.06 12.03 -17.42
N GLU A 332 3.24 11.68 -17.94
CA GLU A 332 3.64 10.28 -18.16
C GLU A 332 3.69 9.48 -16.85
N VAL A 333 4.31 10.04 -15.81
CA VAL A 333 4.37 9.40 -14.48
C VAL A 333 2.97 9.23 -13.89
N HIS A 334 2.10 10.27 -14.02
CA HIS A 334 0.73 10.23 -13.54
C HIS A 334 -0.10 9.18 -14.28
N ASP A 335 -0.05 9.16 -15.61
CA ASP A 335 -0.79 8.24 -16.47
C ASP A 335 -0.40 6.77 -16.17
N ALA A 336 0.88 6.49 -16.08
CA ALA A 336 1.39 5.18 -15.70
C ALA A 336 0.89 4.74 -14.31
N ALA A 337 0.88 5.65 -13.33
CA ALA A 337 0.38 5.38 -11.99
C ALA A 337 -1.14 5.19 -11.98
N HIS A 338 -1.89 6.04 -12.69
CA HIS A 338 -3.34 6.02 -12.73
C HIS A 338 -3.90 4.71 -13.29
N TYR A 339 -3.32 4.23 -14.40
CA TYR A 339 -3.71 2.98 -15.04
C TYR A 339 -3.04 1.72 -14.46
N GLY A 340 -2.25 1.84 -13.42
CA GLY A 340 -1.65 0.69 -12.74
C GLY A 340 -0.47 0.06 -13.46
N ARG A 341 0.13 0.74 -14.43
CA ARG A 341 1.29 0.28 -15.20
C ARG A 341 2.57 0.54 -14.42
N TRP A 342 2.93 -0.39 -13.53
CA TRP A 342 4.06 -0.20 -12.62
C TRP A 342 5.41 -0.11 -13.33
N ALA A 343 5.63 -0.85 -14.43
CA ALA A 343 6.86 -0.77 -15.22
C ALA A 343 7.04 0.64 -15.80
N ASP A 344 6.00 1.14 -16.48
CA ASP A 344 5.99 2.48 -17.07
C ASP A 344 6.19 3.56 -15.98
N TYR A 345 5.54 3.39 -14.82
CA TYR A 345 5.71 4.29 -13.68
C TYR A 345 7.16 4.34 -13.19
N VAL A 346 7.82 3.19 -13.06
CA VAL A 346 9.23 3.13 -12.64
C VAL A 346 10.13 3.74 -13.70
N ASN A 347 9.90 3.44 -14.98
CA ASN A 347 10.69 3.97 -16.09
C ASN A 347 10.54 5.49 -16.21
N ALA A 348 9.32 6.02 -16.16
CA ALA A 348 9.05 7.45 -16.20
C ALA A 348 9.60 8.20 -14.96
N GLN A 349 9.78 7.53 -13.83
CA GLN A 349 10.43 8.08 -12.64
C GLN A 349 11.97 8.11 -12.71
N GLY A 350 12.58 7.57 -13.78
CA GLY A 350 14.03 7.51 -13.98
C GLY A 350 14.62 6.09 -13.91
N GLY A 351 13.75 5.06 -13.94
CA GLY A 351 14.15 3.65 -14.02
C GLY A 351 14.33 2.94 -12.67
N PRO A 352 14.70 1.64 -12.71
CA PRO A 352 14.76 0.79 -11.52
C PRO A 352 15.89 1.17 -10.54
N PHE A 353 16.86 1.96 -10.97
CA PHE A 353 18.02 2.38 -10.19
C PHE A 353 18.03 3.86 -9.83
N VAL A 354 16.95 4.57 -10.13
CA VAL A 354 16.83 6.00 -9.84
C VAL A 354 17.02 6.28 -8.34
N ARG A 355 17.79 7.29 -8.02
CA ARG A 355 17.98 7.76 -6.65
C ARG A 355 16.77 8.62 -6.24
N ARG A 356 16.56 8.76 -4.93
CA ARG A 356 15.42 9.55 -4.41
C ARG A 356 15.49 11.03 -4.77
N ASP A 357 16.68 11.54 -4.92
CA ASP A 357 16.98 12.91 -5.32
C ASP A 357 16.96 13.13 -6.84
N GLU A 358 16.80 12.07 -7.62
CA GLU A 358 16.73 12.08 -9.09
C GLU A 358 15.32 11.75 -9.62
N LEU A 359 14.36 11.43 -8.74
CA LEU A 359 12.99 11.10 -9.14
C LEU A 359 12.33 12.26 -9.87
N GLN A 360 11.64 11.96 -10.98
CA GLN A 360 10.89 12.95 -11.76
C GLN A 360 9.76 13.58 -10.94
N VAL A 361 8.98 12.76 -10.25
CA VAL A 361 7.90 13.22 -9.37
C VAL A 361 8.21 12.85 -7.93
N ARG A 362 8.12 13.83 -7.03
CA ARG A 362 8.42 13.65 -5.61
C ARG A 362 7.21 13.98 -4.73
N ALA A 363 7.17 13.38 -3.54
CA ALA A 363 6.16 13.72 -2.55
C ALA A 363 6.50 15.05 -1.86
N LEU A 364 5.50 15.93 -1.77
CA LEU A 364 5.58 17.15 -0.98
C LEU A 364 5.28 16.82 0.48
N TYR A 365 6.21 17.17 1.35
CA TYR A 365 6.07 17.04 2.80
C TYR A 365 6.01 18.42 3.45
N GLU A 366 5.01 18.64 4.27
CA GLU A 366 4.88 19.87 5.06
C GLU A 366 4.68 19.54 6.54
N PRO A 367 5.23 20.37 7.45
CA PRO A 367 4.93 20.25 8.86
C PRO A 367 3.47 20.59 9.14
N ARG A 368 2.87 19.92 10.12
CA ARG A 368 1.58 20.34 10.66
C ARG A 368 1.77 21.57 11.54
N THR A 369 0.73 22.40 11.62
CA THR A 369 0.68 23.54 12.53
C THR A 369 0.71 23.12 14.00
N GLU A 370 0.16 21.94 14.31
CA GLU A 370 0.10 21.40 15.67
C GLU A 370 1.21 20.38 15.89
N LEU A 371 1.91 20.53 17.01
CA LEU A 371 2.86 19.54 17.49
C LEU A 371 2.11 18.29 17.97
N ASN A 372 2.81 17.15 18.04
CA ASN A 372 2.23 15.97 18.66
C ASN A 372 2.16 16.14 20.20
N GLN A 373 1.52 15.16 20.87
CA GLN A 373 1.37 15.16 22.33
C GLN A 373 2.70 15.18 23.13
N TYR A 374 3.83 15.08 22.46
CA TYR A 374 5.18 15.11 23.06
C TYR A 374 5.97 16.35 22.65
N GLY A 375 5.33 17.31 21.94
CA GLY A 375 5.97 18.55 21.50
C GLY A 375 6.84 18.40 20.24
N GLU A 376 6.68 17.32 19.48
CA GLU A 376 7.45 17.12 18.22
C GLU A 376 6.64 17.59 17.01
N GLU A 377 7.35 18.15 16.04
CA GLU A 377 6.81 18.48 14.73
C GLU A 377 6.36 17.21 13.97
N ILE A 378 5.15 17.25 13.42
CA ILE A 378 4.61 16.17 12.58
C ILE A 378 4.69 16.60 11.13
N VAL A 379 5.52 15.94 10.34
CA VAL A 379 5.60 16.15 8.90
C VAL A 379 4.61 15.23 8.18
N CYS A 380 3.77 15.80 7.32
CA CYS A 380 2.74 15.09 6.57
C CYS A 380 2.88 15.30 5.07
N ILE A 381 2.50 14.28 4.30
CA ILE A 381 2.40 14.42 2.84
C ILE A 381 1.19 15.30 2.52
N LYS A 382 1.40 16.32 1.70
CA LYS A 382 0.35 17.21 1.21
C LYS A 382 0.00 16.95 -0.25
N GLY A 383 0.98 16.50 -1.02
CA GLY A 383 0.80 16.29 -2.44
C GLY A 383 2.06 15.74 -3.10
N VAL A 384 2.20 16.07 -4.36
CA VAL A 384 3.35 15.72 -5.20
C VAL A 384 3.79 16.95 -6.01
N TYR A 385 5.02 16.96 -6.46
CA TYR A 385 5.55 18.00 -7.33
C TYR A 385 6.50 17.40 -8.37
N ASP A 386 6.61 18.09 -9.50
CA ASP A 386 7.61 17.81 -10.52
C ASP A 386 8.98 18.33 -10.06
N SER A 387 10.01 17.47 -10.09
CA SER A 387 11.34 17.84 -9.59
C SER A 387 12.06 18.85 -10.47
N THR A 388 11.71 18.94 -11.78
CA THR A 388 12.30 19.90 -12.72
C THR A 388 11.74 21.30 -12.55
N ILE A 389 10.44 21.41 -12.19
CA ILE A 389 9.77 22.69 -11.93
C ILE A 389 10.01 23.14 -10.48
N GLY A 390 10.15 22.17 -9.56
CA GLY A 390 10.40 22.42 -8.15
C GLY A 390 9.15 22.40 -7.27
N ALA A 391 9.38 22.42 -5.94
CA ALA A 391 8.31 22.31 -4.93
C ALA A 391 7.41 23.56 -4.82
N GLY A 392 7.72 24.65 -5.53
CA GLY A 392 6.92 25.88 -5.53
C GLY A 392 5.57 25.74 -6.27
N THR A 393 5.43 24.76 -7.16
CA THR A 393 4.21 24.48 -7.93
C THR A 393 3.67 23.08 -7.68
N PRO A 394 3.28 22.73 -6.44
CA PRO A 394 2.86 21.37 -6.10
C PRO A 394 1.43 21.10 -6.52
N ILE A 395 1.13 19.85 -6.82
CA ILE A 395 -0.24 19.34 -6.93
C ILE A 395 -0.63 18.74 -5.57
N LEU A 396 -1.60 19.38 -4.92
CA LEU A 396 -2.11 18.91 -3.64
C LEU A 396 -3.07 17.73 -3.85
N THR A 397 -2.75 16.58 -3.27
CA THR A 397 -3.55 15.36 -3.35
C THR A 397 -4.41 15.11 -2.13
N ARG A 398 -4.24 15.94 -1.07
CA ARG A 398 -4.96 15.86 0.20
C ARG A 398 -5.62 17.19 0.50
N LEU A 399 -6.67 17.49 -0.24
CA LEU A 399 -7.38 18.77 -0.18
C LEU A 399 -8.35 18.85 1.00
N THR A 400 -8.86 17.72 1.47
CA THR A 400 -9.87 17.63 2.53
C THR A 400 -9.21 17.20 3.83
N GLN A 401 -9.52 17.89 4.92
CA GLN A 401 -9.16 17.46 6.27
C GLN A 401 -10.27 16.60 6.83
N TRP A 402 -9.91 15.45 7.36
CA TRP A 402 -10.84 14.49 7.91
C TRP A 402 -10.65 14.37 9.43
N LYS A 403 -11.77 14.40 10.17
CA LYS A 403 -11.80 14.09 11.60
C LYS A 403 -12.45 12.73 11.81
N ILE A 404 -11.92 11.94 12.75
CA ILE A 404 -12.55 10.69 13.17
C ILE A 404 -13.60 11.05 14.20
N VAL A 405 -14.87 10.67 13.93
CA VAL A 405 -16.02 10.94 14.80
C VAL A 405 -16.79 9.64 15.08
N PRO A 406 -17.49 9.51 16.19
CA PRO A 406 -18.39 8.39 16.42
C PRO A 406 -19.50 8.35 15.36
N LYS A 407 -19.88 7.15 14.94
CA LYS A 407 -21.00 6.92 14.05
C LYS A 407 -22.30 7.38 14.71
N ARG A 408 -23.22 7.99 13.96
CA ARG A 408 -24.50 8.42 14.50
C ARG A 408 -25.37 7.22 14.88
N ALA A 409 -26.18 7.33 15.94
CA ALA A 409 -27.03 6.22 16.39
C ALA A 409 -28.04 5.77 15.32
N VAL A 410 -28.49 6.68 14.46
CA VAL A 410 -29.39 6.39 13.33
C VAL A 410 -28.69 5.51 12.28
N ASP A 411 -27.41 5.76 12.01
CA ASP A 411 -26.62 4.99 11.02
C ASP A 411 -26.29 3.59 11.54
N LEU A 412 -26.13 3.42 12.85
CA LEU A 412 -25.96 2.12 13.50
C LEU A 412 -27.21 1.24 13.40
N ALA A 413 -28.40 1.84 13.46
CA ALA A 413 -29.66 1.11 13.34
C ALA A 413 -29.92 0.57 11.90
N VAL A 414 -29.40 1.23 10.89
CA VAL A 414 -29.49 0.80 9.48
C VAL A 414 -28.58 -0.40 9.18
N ASP A 415 -27.39 -0.46 9.79
CA ASP A 415 -26.44 -1.58 9.60
C ASP A 415 -26.98 -2.93 10.10
N VAL A 416 -27.89 -2.92 11.08
CA VAL A 416 -28.53 -4.13 11.62
C VAL A 416 -29.53 -4.75 10.63
N LYS A 417 -30.01 -4.01 9.63
CA LYS A 417 -31.00 -4.46 8.62
C LYS A 417 -30.39 -4.85 7.26
N GLY A 418 -29.09 -5.13 7.20
CA GLY A 418 -28.46 -5.70 6.00
C GLY A 418 -28.42 -4.76 4.80
N ALA A 419 -27.79 -3.62 4.94
CA ALA A 419 -27.45 -2.77 3.82
C ALA A 419 -26.56 -3.49 2.79
N PRO A 420 -26.78 -3.32 1.47
CA PRO A 420 -25.96 -3.94 0.45
C PRO A 420 -24.50 -3.41 0.54
N ALA A 421 -23.55 -4.32 0.39
CA ALA A 421 -22.12 -3.98 0.44
C ALA A 421 -21.78 -2.84 -0.53
N PRO A 422 -20.95 -1.88 -0.11
CA PRO A 422 -20.61 -0.72 -0.92
C PRO A 422 -19.91 -1.11 -2.23
N SER A 423 -20.18 -0.32 -3.25
CA SER A 423 -19.64 -0.47 -4.59
C SER A 423 -18.09 -0.44 -4.55
N ARG A 424 -17.48 -1.48 -5.08
CA ARG A 424 -16.04 -1.59 -5.27
C ARG A 424 -15.52 -0.38 -6.07
N SER A 425 -14.53 0.33 -5.54
CA SER A 425 -13.78 1.30 -6.30
C SER A 425 -13.06 0.61 -7.48
N SER A 426 -12.92 1.31 -8.59
CA SER A 426 -12.48 0.84 -9.92
C SER A 426 -11.02 0.36 -10.01
N VAL A 427 -10.56 -0.51 -9.12
CA VAL A 427 -9.18 -1.03 -9.11
C VAL A 427 -9.09 -2.50 -9.54
N ASN A 428 -10.17 -3.12 -10.02
CA ASN A 428 -10.14 -4.48 -10.54
C ASN A 428 -10.38 -4.50 -12.05
N ASN A 429 -9.31 -4.38 -12.82
CA ASN A 429 -9.25 -4.83 -14.20
C ASN A 429 -8.55 -6.20 -14.23
N CYS A 430 -9.29 -7.26 -13.87
CA CYS A 430 -8.97 -8.62 -14.28
C CYS A 430 -10.00 -8.98 -15.35
N THR A 431 -9.58 -8.93 -16.59
CA THR A 431 -10.36 -9.40 -17.74
C THR A 431 -10.45 -10.91 -17.72
N GLY A 432 -11.59 -11.45 -17.30
CA GLY A 432 -12.01 -12.80 -17.62
C GLY A 432 -12.92 -12.76 -18.85
N SER A 433 -12.75 -13.71 -19.77
CA SER A 433 -13.51 -13.87 -21.01
C SER A 433 -15.03 -13.80 -20.78
N GLU A 434 -15.68 -12.94 -21.55
CA GLU A 434 -17.13 -12.76 -21.52
C GLU A 434 -17.80 -13.88 -22.35
N SER A 435 -18.62 -14.69 -21.65
CA SER A 435 -19.75 -15.37 -22.28
C SER A 435 -21.00 -14.53 -22.01
N ASP A 436 -21.80 -14.25 -23.03
CA ASP A 436 -23.03 -13.48 -22.90
C ASP A 436 -24.00 -14.14 -21.91
N PRO A 437 -24.52 -13.41 -20.92
CA PRO A 437 -25.48 -13.93 -19.98
C PRO A 437 -26.89 -13.97 -20.58
N PRO A 438 -27.76 -14.93 -20.19
CA PRO A 438 -29.10 -15.11 -20.73
C PRO A 438 -29.99 -13.87 -20.52
N GLU A 439 -30.90 -13.62 -21.48
CA GLU A 439 -31.89 -12.54 -21.42
C GLU A 439 -32.83 -12.69 -20.21
N LEU A 440 -33.07 -11.59 -19.51
CA LEU A 440 -33.96 -11.51 -18.34
C LEU A 440 -35.41 -11.31 -18.78
N ASP A 441 -36.31 -12.22 -18.38
CA ASP A 441 -37.76 -12.08 -18.55
C ASP A 441 -38.31 -11.04 -17.54
N LEU A 442 -38.67 -9.86 -18.04
CA LEU A 442 -39.16 -8.73 -17.24
C LEU A 442 -40.68 -8.79 -16.96
N SER A 443 -41.37 -9.82 -17.42
CA SER A 443 -42.81 -9.99 -17.22
C SER A 443 -43.19 -10.51 -15.82
N LYS A 444 -42.20 -10.99 -15.05
CA LYS A 444 -42.34 -11.52 -13.69
C LYS A 444 -41.63 -10.65 -12.66
N PRO A 445 -42.06 -10.63 -11.38
CA PRO A 445 -41.38 -9.89 -10.34
C PRO A 445 -39.96 -10.44 -10.15
N LEU A 446 -38.97 -9.60 -10.45
CA LEU A 446 -37.56 -9.94 -10.40
C LEU A 446 -37.12 -10.38 -9.01
N SER A 447 -36.39 -11.49 -8.94
CA SER A 447 -35.71 -11.97 -7.73
C SER A 447 -34.60 -10.97 -7.30
N ARG A 448 -34.11 -11.09 -6.06
CA ARG A 448 -33.07 -10.24 -5.50
C ARG A 448 -31.73 -10.32 -6.30
N ARG A 449 -31.47 -11.46 -6.93
CA ARG A 449 -30.31 -11.72 -7.80
C ARG A 449 -30.47 -11.01 -9.15
N GLU A 450 -31.62 -11.14 -9.77
CA GLU A 450 -31.96 -10.53 -11.06
C GLU A 450 -32.00 -8.99 -10.98
N LYS A 451 -32.55 -8.42 -9.89
CA LYS A 451 -32.50 -6.97 -9.61
C LYS A 451 -31.04 -6.47 -9.53
N ARG A 452 -30.16 -7.25 -8.94
CA ARG A 452 -28.73 -6.91 -8.83
C ARG A 452 -28.03 -6.98 -10.19
N GLU A 453 -28.36 -7.98 -11.01
CA GLU A 453 -27.81 -8.11 -12.38
C GLU A 453 -28.33 -7.00 -13.29
N LEU A 454 -29.61 -6.65 -13.21
CA LEU A 454 -30.20 -5.53 -13.94
C LEU A 454 -29.55 -4.20 -13.54
N THR A 455 -29.32 -3.97 -12.26
CA THR A 455 -28.62 -2.78 -11.76
C THR A 455 -27.18 -2.71 -12.28
N ASN A 456 -26.48 -3.84 -12.37
CA ASN A 456 -25.12 -3.91 -12.91
C ASN A 456 -25.11 -3.69 -14.44
N ARG A 457 -26.08 -4.20 -15.18
CA ARG A 457 -26.26 -3.93 -16.62
C ARG A 457 -26.55 -2.45 -16.89
N LEU A 458 -27.44 -1.83 -16.11
CA LEU A 458 -27.73 -0.40 -16.20
C LEU A 458 -26.52 0.47 -15.84
N ARG A 459 -25.66 0.03 -14.92
CA ARG A 459 -24.37 0.69 -14.63
C ARG A 459 -23.37 0.60 -15.80
N LYS A 460 -23.29 -0.56 -16.47
CA LYS A 460 -22.43 -0.73 -17.67
C LYS A 460 -22.96 0.11 -18.85
N GLN A 461 -24.26 0.37 -18.93
CA GLN A 461 -24.90 1.19 -19.97
C GLN A 461 -24.89 2.70 -19.69
N LYS A 462 -24.36 3.17 -18.55
CA LYS A 462 -24.26 4.60 -18.22
C LYS A 462 -23.73 5.49 -19.36
N PRO A 463 -22.75 5.10 -20.17
CA PRO A 463 -22.33 5.89 -21.33
C PRO A 463 -23.42 6.00 -22.42
N ALA A 464 -24.22 4.96 -22.62
CA ALA A 464 -25.32 4.97 -23.60
C ALA A 464 -26.53 5.79 -23.11
N ILE A 465 -26.82 5.75 -21.79
CA ILE A 465 -27.82 6.61 -21.16
C ILE A 465 -27.37 8.07 -21.23
N ARG A 466 -26.09 8.40 -20.98
CA ARG A 466 -25.53 9.73 -21.21
C ARG A 466 -25.70 10.21 -22.67
N ARG A 467 -25.51 9.35 -23.66
CA ARG A 467 -25.75 9.69 -25.08
C ARG A 467 -27.22 9.96 -25.39
N LYS A 468 -28.16 9.19 -24.79
CA LYS A 468 -29.61 9.46 -24.91
C LYS A 468 -30.02 10.79 -24.25
N PHE A 469 -29.44 11.16 -23.12
CA PHE A 469 -29.65 12.45 -22.47
C PHE A 469 -29.04 13.63 -23.25
N ILE A 470 -27.96 13.41 -24.02
CA ILE A 470 -27.37 14.45 -24.91
C ILE A 470 -28.32 14.78 -26.07
N HIS A 471 -29.18 13.84 -26.48
CA HIS A 471 -30.22 14.02 -27.51
C HIS A 471 -31.65 14.02 -26.92
N GLY A 472 -31.79 14.49 -25.67
CA GLY A 472 -33.04 14.48 -24.92
C GLY A 472 -34.20 15.19 -25.62
N THR A 473 -35.41 15.03 -25.07
CA THR A 473 -36.65 15.69 -25.54
C THR A 473 -36.49 17.20 -25.47
N ASP A 474 -37.29 17.96 -26.25
CA ASP A 474 -37.26 19.41 -26.24
C ASP A 474 -37.44 20.03 -24.87
N GLU A 475 -38.28 19.42 -24.02
CA GLU A 475 -38.44 19.83 -22.61
C GLU A 475 -37.17 19.66 -21.76
N GLN A 476 -36.42 18.57 -21.97
CA GLN A 476 -35.15 18.33 -21.28
C GLN A 476 -34.08 19.30 -21.76
N ASN A 477 -34.07 19.62 -23.05
CA ASN A 477 -33.16 20.60 -23.64
C ASN A 477 -33.45 22.02 -23.12
N ALA A 478 -34.72 22.37 -22.97
CA ALA A 478 -35.16 23.63 -22.39
C ALA A 478 -34.78 23.76 -20.91
N ALA A 479 -34.94 22.71 -20.13
CA ALA A 479 -34.54 22.67 -18.73
C ALA A 479 -33.01 22.84 -18.54
N ILE A 480 -32.20 22.23 -19.41
CA ILE A 480 -30.75 22.37 -19.39
C ILE A 480 -30.33 23.81 -19.77
N ALA A 481 -30.94 24.40 -20.81
CA ALA A 481 -30.68 25.75 -21.21
C ALA A 481 -31.00 26.74 -20.07
N LYS A 482 -32.19 26.59 -19.47
CA LYS A 482 -32.63 27.40 -18.32
C LYS A 482 -31.62 27.32 -17.16
N THR A 483 -31.12 26.11 -16.83
CA THR A 483 -30.11 25.92 -15.78
C THR A 483 -28.79 26.61 -16.11
N ILE A 484 -28.34 26.59 -17.36
CA ILE A 484 -27.14 27.32 -17.81
C ILE A 484 -27.31 28.82 -17.63
N ASP A 485 -28.46 29.34 -18.05
CA ASP A 485 -28.78 30.78 -17.95
C ASP A 485 -28.90 31.24 -16.49
N GLU A 486 -29.55 30.46 -15.62
CA GLU A 486 -29.66 30.74 -14.18
C GLU A 486 -28.29 30.78 -13.49
N ILE A 487 -27.41 29.84 -13.82
CA ILE A 487 -26.04 29.82 -13.29
C ILE A 487 -25.26 31.04 -13.78
N HIS A 488 -25.40 31.36 -15.04
CA HIS A 488 -24.73 32.54 -15.61
C HIS A 488 -25.20 33.84 -14.96
N LEU A 489 -26.51 34.01 -14.81
CA LEU A 489 -27.11 35.19 -14.17
C LEU A 489 -26.73 35.34 -12.70
N THR A 490 -26.69 34.24 -11.95
CA THR A 490 -26.45 34.28 -10.50
C THR A 490 -24.95 34.30 -10.14
N THR A 491 -24.09 33.75 -10.96
CA THR A 491 -22.68 33.56 -10.62
C THR A 491 -21.69 34.21 -11.59
N GLY A 492 -22.15 34.65 -12.78
CA GLY A 492 -21.31 35.13 -13.86
C GLY A 492 -20.49 34.02 -14.55
N ILE A 493 -20.78 32.75 -14.27
CA ILE A 493 -20.04 31.58 -14.77
C ILE A 493 -20.81 30.99 -15.97
N THR A 494 -20.15 30.85 -17.10
CA THR A 494 -20.70 30.12 -18.26
C THR A 494 -20.24 28.66 -18.16
N ILE A 495 -21.19 27.75 -18.19
CA ILE A 495 -20.94 26.30 -18.13
C ILE A 495 -21.41 25.61 -19.39
N SER A 496 -20.77 24.50 -19.73
CA SER A 496 -21.17 23.67 -20.86
C SER A 496 -22.41 22.85 -20.55
N ARG A 497 -23.10 22.37 -21.60
CA ARG A 497 -24.25 21.46 -21.46
C ARG A 497 -23.93 20.19 -20.63
N GLY A 498 -22.71 19.64 -20.77
CA GLY A 498 -22.28 18.47 -20.01
C GLY A 498 -22.12 18.76 -18.51
N GLU A 499 -21.62 19.93 -18.17
CA GLU A 499 -21.47 20.40 -16.78
C GLU A 499 -22.84 20.71 -16.15
N ALA A 500 -23.76 21.33 -16.90
CA ALA A 500 -25.12 21.55 -16.44
C ALA A 500 -25.81 20.21 -16.12
N LEU A 501 -25.73 19.21 -16.99
CA LEU A 501 -26.23 17.86 -16.74
C LEU A 501 -25.59 17.19 -15.52
N HIS A 502 -24.29 17.38 -15.31
CA HIS A 502 -23.60 16.88 -14.14
C HIS A 502 -24.12 17.52 -12.85
N LEU A 503 -24.33 18.83 -12.84
CA LEU A 503 -24.88 19.56 -11.70
C LEU A 503 -26.35 19.18 -11.45
N MET A 504 -27.18 19.11 -12.48
CA MET A 504 -28.58 18.67 -12.36
C MET A 504 -28.71 17.23 -11.84
N ALA A 505 -27.72 16.38 -12.10
CA ALA A 505 -27.63 15.02 -11.52
C ALA A 505 -27.09 14.98 -10.08
N GLY A 506 -26.97 16.12 -9.40
CA GLY A 506 -26.46 16.20 -8.03
C GLY A 506 -24.92 16.24 -7.93
N GLY A 507 -24.23 16.48 -9.05
CA GLY A 507 -22.78 16.60 -9.10
C GLY A 507 -22.26 17.90 -8.51
N LYS A 508 -20.94 18.00 -8.36
CA LYS A 508 -20.21 19.16 -7.83
C LYS A 508 -19.07 19.52 -8.80
N SER A 509 -18.99 20.77 -9.21
CA SER A 509 -17.93 21.27 -10.11
C SER A 509 -17.40 22.63 -9.64
N CYS A 510 -16.12 22.89 -9.87
CA CYS A 510 -15.47 24.15 -9.49
C CYS A 510 -15.18 24.98 -10.74
N PHE A 511 -15.70 26.21 -10.78
CA PHE A 511 -15.51 27.16 -11.86
C PHE A 511 -14.94 28.47 -11.32
N ASN A 512 -13.82 28.91 -11.82
CA ASN A 512 -13.15 30.14 -11.36
C ASN A 512 -13.03 30.26 -9.83
N GLY A 513 -12.84 29.10 -9.14
CA GLY A 513 -12.72 29.04 -7.69
C GLY A 513 -14.03 29.09 -6.90
N LYS A 514 -15.18 29.14 -7.59
CA LYS A 514 -16.49 28.95 -6.94
C LYS A 514 -16.96 27.51 -7.16
N TRP A 515 -17.39 26.88 -6.08
CA TRP A 515 -17.98 25.55 -6.16
C TRP A 515 -19.48 25.66 -6.45
N LEU A 516 -19.91 24.96 -7.50
CA LEU A 516 -21.33 24.75 -7.81
C LEU A 516 -21.68 23.31 -7.45
N ARG A 517 -22.78 23.13 -6.74
CA ARG A 517 -23.30 21.81 -6.34
C ARG A 517 -24.77 21.73 -6.66
N GLY A 518 -25.16 20.68 -7.40
CA GLY A 518 -26.56 20.33 -7.62
C GLY A 518 -27.10 19.45 -6.50
N THR A 519 -28.39 19.58 -6.20
CA THR A 519 -29.13 18.64 -5.35
C THR A 519 -29.89 17.64 -6.21
N ALA A 520 -30.34 16.54 -5.60
CA ALA A 520 -31.23 15.56 -6.27
C ALA A 520 -32.58 16.15 -6.71
N LYS A 521 -32.95 17.36 -6.24
CA LYS A 521 -34.14 18.11 -6.62
C LYS A 521 -33.90 19.10 -7.76
N GLY A 522 -32.64 19.19 -8.28
CA GLY A 522 -32.29 20.09 -9.38
C GLY A 522 -31.89 21.51 -8.95
N GLU A 523 -31.85 21.82 -7.66
CA GLU A 523 -31.40 23.11 -7.14
C GLU A 523 -29.87 23.20 -7.17
N ILE A 524 -29.30 24.35 -7.47
CA ILE A 524 -27.84 24.56 -7.55
C ILE A 524 -27.41 25.59 -6.51
N PHE A 525 -26.49 25.18 -5.65
CA PHE A 525 -25.92 26.01 -4.61
C PHE A 525 -24.50 26.43 -4.97
N THR A 526 -24.17 27.68 -4.67
CA THR A 526 -22.80 28.22 -4.74
C THR A 526 -22.19 28.21 -3.37
N SER A 527 -20.96 27.71 -3.23
CA SER A 527 -20.17 27.87 -2.00
C SER A 527 -18.99 28.80 -2.27
N ALA A 528 -18.61 29.58 -1.25
CA ALA A 528 -17.40 30.39 -1.33
C ALA A 528 -16.18 29.48 -1.55
N PRO A 529 -15.17 29.90 -2.33
CA PRO A 529 -13.96 29.11 -2.55
C PRO A 529 -13.26 28.89 -1.21
N SER A 530 -12.84 27.64 -0.95
CA SER A 530 -11.94 27.36 0.16
C SER A 530 -10.65 28.18 0.00
N TYR A 531 -9.93 28.40 1.09
CA TYR A 531 -8.64 29.12 1.07
C TYR A 531 -7.66 28.53 0.03
N GLN A 532 -7.67 27.21 -0.09
CA GLN A 532 -6.85 26.47 -1.07
C GLN A 532 -7.28 26.70 -2.53
N ALA A 533 -8.57 26.79 -2.80
CA ALA A 533 -9.08 27.15 -4.14
C ALA A 533 -8.72 28.60 -4.50
N LYS A 534 -8.73 29.53 -3.52
CA LYS A 534 -8.26 30.91 -3.72
C LYS A 534 -6.76 30.96 -4.01
N ALA A 535 -5.94 30.18 -3.29
CA ALA A 535 -4.51 30.09 -3.51
C ALA A 535 -4.18 29.54 -4.92
N ARG A 536 -4.89 28.52 -5.37
CA ARG A 536 -4.74 27.95 -6.72
C ARG A 536 -5.08 28.93 -7.83
N ILE A 537 -6.13 29.74 -7.65
CA ILE A 537 -6.50 30.81 -8.62
C ILE A 537 -5.41 31.87 -8.70
N ILE A 538 -4.83 32.25 -7.57
CA ILE A 538 -3.73 33.23 -7.50
C ILE A 538 -2.50 32.65 -8.21
N LEU A 539 -2.13 31.41 -7.96
CA LEU A 539 -1.00 30.73 -8.59
C LEU A 539 -1.17 30.61 -10.11
N ASN A 540 -2.35 30.21 -10.59
CA ASN A 540 -2.64 30.15 -12.02
C ASN A 540 -2.59 31.54 -12.70
N ARG A 541 -3.03 32.60 -12.00
CA ARG A 541 -2.90 33.98 -12.49
C ARG A 541 -1.45 34.47 -12.53
N VAL A 542 -0.65 34.09 -11.52
CA VAL A 542 0.78 34.43 -11.49
C VAL A 542 1.53 33.69 -12.59
N ALA A 543 1.23 32.42 -12.86
CA ALA A 543 1.81 31.65 -13.96
C ALA A 543 1.45 32.27 -15.33
N ALA A 544 0.17 32.62 -15.55
CA ALA A 544 -0.28 33.27 -16.78
C ALA A 544 0.35 34.66 -16.98
N LEU A 545 0.60 35.41 -15.91
CA LEU A 545 1.32 36.70 -15.98
C LEU A 545 2.82 36.51 -16.26
N ALA A 546 3.43 35.45 -15.74
CA ALA A 546 4.82 35.11 -16.05
C ALA A 546 5.01 34.69 -17.51
N GLU A 547 4.08 33.92 -18.09
CA GLU A 547 4.06 33.62 -19.54
C GLU A 547 3.86 34.84 -20.42
N LEU A 548 3.05 35.80 -19.99
CA LEU A 548 2.88 37.08 -20.70
C LEU A 548 4.16 37.95 -20.63
N ALA A 549 4.86 37.92 -19.49
CA ALA A 549 6.11 38.67 -19.31
C ALA A 549 7.29 38.07 -20.09
N THR A 550 7.25 36.80 -20.46
CA THR A 550 8.27 36.15 -21.32
C THR A 550 8.00 36.36 -22.83
N LYS A 551 6.84 36.89 -23.20
CA LYS A 551 6.44 37.19 -24.59
C LYS A 551 6.54 38.66 -24.94
N ILE A 552 6.94 39.52 -24.01
CA ILE A 552 7.32 40.91 -24.16
C ILE A 552 8.84 41.02 -24.03
#